data_9990ac008755196b5f06a4904af1cb63
#
_entry.id   9990ac008755196b5f06a4904af1cb63
#
_cell.length_a   1.000
_cell.length_b   1.000
_cell.length_c   1.000
_cell.angle_alpha   90.00
_cell.angle_beta   90.00
_cell.angle_gamma   90.00
#
_symmetry.space_group_name_H-M   'P 1'
#
loop_
_entity.id
_entity.type
_entity.pdbx_description
1 polymer ?
#
loop_
_entity_poly.entity_id
_entity_poly.type
_entity_poly.pdbx_seq_one_letter_code
_entity_poly.pdbx_strand_id
1 'polypeptide(L)'
;PDYFSVTGQRWGNPLYRWREATDKLYRWWTERMRTTFTVVDLVRIDHFRGFEAYWEIPASEPTAVHGRWVKGPGAEFFSKMRDELSDLPIIAEDLGVITPEVDELRDTFGFPGMRILQMAFGNVGRSSRYVRGQDDVFQIPEGMVGGQGLNFRNIQSRTTDDLIL
;
A
#
# COMPACT_ATOMS: atom_id res chain seq x y z
N PRO A 1 -11.95 5.16 13.23
CA PRO A 1 -12.17 3.71 13.40
C PRO A 1 -11.91 2.98 12.08
N ASP A 2 -11.17 1.90 12.13
CA ASP A 2 -10.92 1.01 11.01
C ASP A 2 -11.08 -0.46 11.43
N TYR A 3 -10.79 -1.41 10.52
CA TYR A 3 -10.90 -2.84 10.81
C TYR A 3 -9.99 -3.30 11.96
N PHE A 4 -8.85 -2.65 12.14
CA PHE A 4 -7.82 -3.04 13.11
C PHE A 4 -7.95 -2.31 14.45
N SER A 5 -8.62 -1.13 14.49
CA SER A 5 -8.71 -0.30 15.68
C SER A 5 -10.03 0.47 15.76
N VAL A 6 -10.70 0.35 16.91
CA VAL A 6 -11.96 1.08 17.20
C VAL A 6 -11.74 2.59 17.22
N THR A 7 -10.55 3.06 17.61
CA THR A 7 -10.19 4.47 17.64
C THR A 7 -9.43 4.93 16.39
N GLY A 8 -9.27 4.04 15.41
CA GLY A 8 -8.40 4.25 14.26
C GLY A 8 -6.92 4.20 14.63
N GLN A 9 -6.06 4.46 13.68
CA GLN A 9 -4.62 4.38 13.87
C GLN A 9 -4.00 5.78 13.75
N ARG A 10 -3.36 6.25 14.83
CA ARG A 10 -2.63 7.52 14.89
C ARG A 10 -1.14 7.22 15.05
N TRP A 11 -0.42 7.22 13.95
CA TRP A 11 1.02 6.88 13.92
C TRP A 11 1.94 8.05 14.26
N GLY A 12 1.40 9.29 14.26
CA GLY A 12 2.20 10.48 14.56
C GLY A 12 3.13 10.89 13.41
N ASN A 13 2.93 10.38 12.22
CA ASN A 13 3.72 10.73 11.05
C ASN A 13 3.44 12.17 10.59
N PRO A 14 4.47 12.94 10.20
CA PRO A 14 4.26 14.25 9.59
C PRO A 14 3.63 14.08 8.19
N LEU A 15 2.88 15.09 7.76
CA LEU A 15 2.25 15.12 6.45
C LEU A 15 3.10 15.87 5.43
N TYR A 16 3.12 15.39 4.19
CA TYR A 16 3.71 16.13 3.09
C TYR A 16 2.84 17.31 2.68
N ARG A 17 3.47 18.42 2.36
CA ARG A 17 2.79 19.63 1.85
C ARG A 17 2.65 19.57 0.33
N TRP A 18 1.90 18.60 -0.16
CA TRP A 18 1.78 18.29 -1.59
C TRP A 18 1.43 19.52 -2.43
N ARG A 19 0.50 20.38 -1.97
CA ARG A 19 0.04 21.54 -2.72
C ARG A 19 1.00 22.72 -2.69
N GLU A 20 1.76 22.88 -1.61
CA GLU A 20 2.62 24.02 -1.38
C GLU A 20 4.03 23.82 -1.94
N ALA A 21 4.45 22.58 -2.07
CA ALA A 21 5.83 22.24 -2.42
C ALA A 21 5.90 21.15 -3.51
N THR A 22 4.90 21.08 -4.41
CA THR A 22 4.70 20.02 -5.41
C THR A 22 6.00 19.69 -6.16
N ASP A 23 6.64 20.64 -6.84
CA ASP A 23 7.84 20.39 -7.65
C ASP A 23 9.04 19.93 -6.83
N LYS A 24 9.16 20.44 -5.60
CA LYS A 24 10.26 20.05 -4.69
C LYS A 24 10.03 18.62 -4.18
N LEU A 25 8.79 18.29 -3.80
CA LEU A 25 8.43 16.97 -3.31
C LEU A 25 8.54 15.92 -4.42
N TYR A 26 8.06 16.22 -5.61
CA TYR A 26 8.15 15.29 -6.74
C TYR A 26 9.60 15.00 -7.10
N ARG A 27 10.46 16.02 -7.20
CA ARG A 27 11.90 15.82 -7.40
C ARG A 27 12.54 15.00 -6.30
N TRP A 28 12.25 15.32 -5.04
CA TRP A 28 12.80 14.60 -3.92
C TRP A 28 12.41 13.12 -3.93
N TRP A 29 11.13 12.83 -4.20
CA TRP A 29 10.64 11.47 -4.32
C TRP A 29 11.28 10.72 -5.50
N THR A 30 11.39 11.36 -6.65
CA THR A 30 12.03 10.77 -7.84
C THR A 30 13.49 10.41 -7.56
N GLU A 31 14.26 11.32 -6.94
CA GLU A 31 15.65 11.04 -6.58
C GLU A 31 15.77 9.94 -5.51
N ARG A 32 14.86 9.92 -4.55
CA ARG A 32 14.78 8.86 -3.56
C ARG A 32 14.53 7.51 -4.23
N MET A 33 13.56 7.41 -5.14
CA MET A 33 13.26 6.17 -5.86
C MET A 33 14.41 5.79 -6.80
N ARG A 34 15.00 6.75 -7.51
CA ARG A 34 16.18 6.52 -8.35
C ARG A 34 17.31 5.86 -7.54
N THR A 35 17.61 6.41 -6.38
CA THR A 35 18.63 5.87 -5.49
C THR A 35 18.25 4.49 -4.97
N THR A 36 17.01 4.30 -4.57
CA THR A 36 16.52 3.01 -4.05
C THR A 36 16.65 1.92 -5.12
N PHE A 37 16.25 2.19 -6.36
CA PHE A 37 16.35 1.23 -7.48
C PHE A 37 17.79 0.90 -7.90
N THR A 38 18.81 1.58 -7.37
CA THR A 38 20.21 1.15 -7.55
C THR A 38 20.60 -0.02 -6.65
N VAL A 39 19.82 -0.29 -5.59
CA VAL A 39 20.16 -1.29 -4.57
C VAL A 39 19.10 -2.38 -4.40
N VAL A 40 17.91 -2.19 -4.95
CA VAL A 40 16.82 -3.19 -4.93
C VAL A 40 16.15 -3.27 -6.29
N ASP A 41 15.62 -4.45 -6.62
CA ASP A 41 14.91 -4.68 -7.89
C ASP A 41 13.44 -4.31 -7.81
N LEU A 42 12.87 -4.25 -6.59
CA LEU A 42 11.44 -4.02 -6.36
C LEU A 42 11.24 -3.25 -5.06
N VAL A 43 10.33 -2.29 -5.05
CA VAL A 43 9.99 -1.46 -3.88
C VAL A 43 8.54 -1.67 -3.49
N ARG A 44 8.28 -2.00 -2.23
CA ARG A 44 6.93 -1.93 -1.67
C ARG A 44 6.67 -0.53 -1.12
N ILE A 45 5.62 0.11 -1.61
CA ILE A 45 5.13 1.36 -1.03
C ILE A 45 4.05 1.04 0.00
N ASP A 46 4.36 1.33 1.25
CA ASP A 46 3.43 1.20 2.36
C ASP A 46 2.37 2.28 2.34
N HIS A 47 1.14 1.94 2.75
CA HIS A 47 0.00 2.86 2.74
C HIS A 47 -0.23 3.56 1.40
N PHE A 48 -0.21 2.78 0.30
CA PHE A 48 -0.34 3.30 -1.07
C PHE A 48 -1.58 4.18 -1.26
N ARG A 49 -2.69 3.86 -0.57
CA ARG A 49 -3.89 4.67 -0.64
C ARG A 49 -3.68 6.14 -0.27
N GLY A 50 -2.65 6.46 0.50
CA GLY A 50 -2.30 7.83 0.88
C GLY A 50 -1.95 8.73 -0.30
N PHE A 51 -1.56 8.16 -1.44
CA PHE A 51 -1.35 8.92 -2.68
C PHE A 51 -2.65 9.32 -3.35
N GLU A 52 -3.75 8.59 -3.13
CA GLU A 52 -5.09 8.98 -3.56
C GLU A 52 -5.72 9.93 -2.54
N ALA A 53 -5.82 9.50 -1.29
CA ALA A 53 -6.28 10.32 -0.17
C ALA A 53 -5.78 9.73 1.16
N TYR A 54 -5.40 10.61 2.08
CA TYR A 54 -4.94 10.25 3.40
C TYR A 54 -5.84 10.86 4.48
N TRP A 55 -5.87 10.21 5.65
CA TRP A 55 -6.62 10.68 6.80
C TRP A 55 -5.76 11.63 7.62
N GLU A 56 -6.07 12.92 7.55
CA GLU A 56 -5.39 13.97 8.30
C GLU A 56 -5.98 14.11 9.69
N ILE A 57 -5.15 14.00 10.72
CA ILE A 57 -5.55 14.11 12.12
C ILE A 57 -4.90 15.35 12.72
N PRO A 58 -5.66 16.27 13.34
CA PRO A 58 -5.06 17.40 14.06
C PRO A 58 -4.07 16.91 15.13
N ALA A 59 -2.95 17.61 15.28
CA ALA A 59 -1.90 17.21 16.23
C ALA A 59 -2.39 17.16 17.69
N SER A 60 -3.43 17.94 18.02
CA SER A 60 -4.08 17.97 19.33
C SER A 60 -4.94 16.75 19.63
N GLU A 61 -5.38 16.00 18.63
CA GLU A 61 -6.26 14.84 18.83
C GLU A 61 -5.48 13.65 19.36
N PRO A 62 -5.97 12.99 20.44
CA PRO A 62 -5.28 11.85 21.04
C PRO A 62 -5.47 10.55 20.23
N THR A 63 -6.48 10.50 19.35
CA THR A 63 -6.85 9.31 18.56
C THR A 63 -7.11 9.71 17.10
N ALA A 64 -7.32 8.72 16.24
CA ALA A 64 -7.66 8.94 14.83
C ALA A 64 -9.19 9.12 14.57
N VAL A 65 -10.01 9.25 15.62
CA VAL A 65 -11.46 9.37 15.46
C VAL A 65 -11.85 10.68 14.76
N HIS A 66 -11.19 11.77 15.16
CA HIS A 66 -11.45 13.09 14.60
C HIS A 66 -10.36 13.46 13.58
N GLY A 67 -10.76 13.51 12.33
CA GLY A 67 -9.88 13.84 11.21
C GLY A 67 -10.69 14.15 9.96
N ARG A 68 -10.00 14.24 8.83
CA ARG A 68 -10.62 14.46 7.53
C ARG A 68 -9.84 13.78 6.42
N TRP A 69 -10.51 13.35 5.37
CA TRP A 69 -9.87 12.89 4.15
C TRP A 69 -9.34 14.07 3.35
N VAL A 70 -8.06 13.97 2.97
CA VAL A 70 -7.38 14.96 2.12
C VAL A 70 -6.83 14.24 0.91
N LYS A 71 -7.09 14.78 -0.29
CA LYS A 71 -6.58 14.22 -1.54
C LYS A 71 -5.07 14.29 -1.57
N GLY A 72 -4.46 13.16 -1.92
CA GLY A 72 -3.03 13.03 -2.19
C GLY A 72 -2.65 13.57 -3.58
N PRO A 73 -1.41 13.37 -3.99
CA PRO A 73 -0.91 13.86 -5.29
C PRO A 73 -1.42 13.05 -6.50
N GLY A 74 -1.96 11.85 -6.27
CA GLY A 74 -2.63 11.04 -7.27
C GLY A 74 -1.76 10.61 -8.45
N ALA A 75 -2.41 10.45 -9.60
CA ALA A 75 -1.78 9.96 -10.84
C ALA A 75 -0.68 10.88 -11.37
N GLU A 76 -0.80 12.19 -11.16
CA GLU A 76 0.22 13.16 -11.62
C GLU A 76 1.60 12.86 -11.05
N PHE A 77 1.67 12.50 -9.77
CA PHE A 77 2.90 12.14 -9.09
C PHE A 77 3.60 10.95 -9.74
N PHE A 78 2.88 9.85 -9.94
CA PHE A 78 3.45 8.65 -10.56
C PHE A 78 3.75 8.85 -12.04
N SER A 79 2.97 9.64 -12.77
CA SER A 79 3.26 9.98 -14.16
C SER A 79 4.59 10.71 -14.29
N LYS A 80 4.80 11.76 -13.50
CA LYS A 80 6.08 12.51 -13.49
C LYS A 80 7.26 11.63 -13.09
N MET A 81 7.08 10.76 -12.09
CA MET A 81 8.12 9.82 -11.69
C MET A 81 8.46 8.83 -12.81
N ARG A 82 7.47 8.29 -13.51
CA ARG A 82 7.65 7.36 -14.63
C ARG A 82 8.32 8.04 -15.83
N ASP A 83 7.99 9.29 -16.10
CA ASP A 83 8.64 10.06 -17.17
C ASP A 83 10.15 10.21 -16.95
N GLU A 84 10.59 10.28 -15.68
CA GLU A 84 12.00 10.44 -15.33
C GLU A 84 12.76 9.13 -15.08
N LEU A 85 12.06 8.07 -14.64
CA LEU A 85 12.67 6.79 -14.25
C LEU A 85 12.43 5.67 -15.28
N SER A 86 11.51 5.89 -16.23
CA SER A 86 11.06 4.96 -17.27
C SER A 86 10.26 3.78 -16.74
N ASP A 87 10.75 3.05 -15.76
CA ASP A 87 10.07 1.93 -15.11
C ASP A 87 9.90 2.18 -13.61
N LEU A 88 8.80 1.68 -13.07
CA LEU A 88 8.46 1.79 -11.66
C LEU A 88 8.14 0.40 -11.11
N PRO A 89 9.16 -0.40 -10.75
CA PRO A 89 8.94 -1.72 -10.15
C PRO A 89 8.45 -1.57 -8.71
N ILE A 90 7.16 -1.24 -8.56
CA ILE A 90 6.51 -0.92 -7.30
C ILE A 90 5.42 -1.93 -7.00
N ILE A 91 5.37 -2.41 -5.76
CA ILE A 91 4.22 -3.11 -5.18
C ILE A 91 3.46 -2.10 -4.32
N ALA A 92 2.16 -1.98 -4.55
CA ALA A 92 1.29 -1.13 -3.75
C ALA A 92 0.75 -1.90 -2.54
N GLU A 93 1.02 -1.42 -1.32
CA GLU A 93 0.30 -1.91 -0.16
C GLU A 93 -1.11 -1.31 -0.17
N ASP A 94 -2.10 -2.13 -0.50
CA ASP A 94 -3.50 -1.77 -0.67
C ASP A 94 -4.41 -2.51 0.31
N LEU A 95 -3.98 -2.57 1.57
CA LEU A 95 -4.72 -3.19 2.66
C LEU A 95 -5.57 -2.15 3.41
N GLY A 96 -6.61 -2.62 4.11
CA GLY A 96 -7.50 -1.76 4.89
C GLY A 96 -8.68 -1.20 4.11
N VAL A 97 -8.98 0.10 4.28
CA VAL A 97 -10.12 0.76 3.62
C VAL A 97 -9.72 1.20 2.21
N ILE A 98 -9.97 0.36 1.22
CA ILE A 98 -9.64 0.62 -0.18
C ILE A 98 -10.91 1.01 -0.94
N THR A 99 -10.84 2.10 -1.69
CA THR A 99 -11.93 2.62 -2.53
C THR A 99 -11.64 2.38 -4.01
N PRO A 100 -12.66 2.43 -4.88
CA PRO A 100 -12.46 2.27 -6.32
C PRO A 100 -11.40 3.22 -6.91
N GLU A 101 -11.27 4.42 -6.37
CA GLU A 101 -10.29 5.41 -6.83
C GLU A 101 -8.84 5.00 -6.50
N VAL A 102 -8.65 4.26 -5.39
CA VAL A 102 -7.34 3.69 -5.04
C VAL A 102 -6.99 2.54 -5.99
N ASP A 103 -7.96 1.66 -6.27
CA ASP A 103 -7.79 0.59 -7.26
C ASP A 103 -7.47 1.18 -8.64
N GLU A 104 -8.22 2.19 -9.08
CA GLU A 104 -7.98 2.89 -10.36
C GLU A 104 -6.58 3.49 -10.43
N LEU A 105 -6.13 4.16 -9.36
CA LEU A 105 -4.78 4.73 -9.30
C LEU A 105 -3.71 3.63 -9.44
N ARG A 106 -3.84 2.54 -8.69
CA ARG A 106 -2.92 1.40 -8.72
C ARG A 106 -2.88 0.77 -10.13
N ASP A 107 -4.05 0.48 -10.69
CA ASP A 107 -4.20 -0.23 -11.96
C ASP A 107 -3.74 0.62 -13.16
N THR A 108 -3.90 1.96 -13.08
CA THR A 108 -3.39 2.91 -14.10
C THR A 108 -1.88 2.78 -14.29
N PHE A 109 -1.15 2.46 -13.22
CA PHE A 109 0.31 2.30 -13.29
C PHE A 109 0.75 0.83 -13.36
N GLY A 110 -0.19 -0.10 -13.34
CA GLY A 110 0.09 -1.54 -13.39
C GLY A 110 0.78 -2.07 -12.14
N PHE A 111 0.62 -1.39 -11.00
CA PHE A 111 1.24 -1.84 -9.76
C PHE A 111 0.51 -3.06 -9.20
N PRO A 112 1.20 -4.16 -8.89
CA PRO A 112 0.59 -5.24 -8.15
C PRO A 112 0.20 -4.79 -6.75
N GLY A 113 -0.98 -5.22 -6.28
CA GLY A 113 -1.42 -5.05 -4.91
C GLY A 113 -0.89 -6.15 -3.99
N MET A 114 -1.25 -6.10 -2.71
CA MET A 114 -0.85 -7.08 -1.72
C MET A 114 -2.03 -7.95 -1.26
N ARG A 115 -1.71 -9.19 -0.89
CA ARG A 115 -2.64 -10.11 -0.24
C ARG A 115 -1.98 -10.74 0.97
N ILE A 116 -2.68 -10.72 2.10
CA ILE A 116 -2.20 -11.36 3.34
C ILE A 116 -2.85 -12.73 3.45
N LEU A 117 -2.06 -13.77 3.32
CA LEU A 117 -2.54 -15.17 3.32
C LEU A 117 -3.33 -15.51 4.59
N GLN A 118 -2.93 -14.99 5.75
CA GLN A 118 -3.63 -15.20 7.01
C GLN A 118 -5.09 -14.70 6.97
N MET A 119 -5.35 -13.63 6.20
CA MET A 119 -6.69 -13.07 6.06
C MET A 119 -7.59 -13.90 5.14
N ALA A 120 -7.01 -14.75 4.28
CA ALA A 120 -7.76 -15.64 3.40
C ALA A 120 -8.51 -16.75 4.15
N PHE A 121 -8.09 -17.09 5.36
CA PHE A 121 -8.67 -18.16 6.19
C PHE A 121 -9.55 -17.65 7.34
N GLY A 122 -9.64 -16.33 7.54
CA GLY A 122 -10.52 -15.71 8.53
C GLY A 122 -11.97 -15.68 8.06
N ASN A 123 -12.93 -15.79 9.00
CA ASN A 123 -14.36 -15.55 8.76
C ASN A 123 -14.68 -14.08 8.47
N VAL A 124 -13.76 -13.36 7.87
CA VAL A 124 -13.95 -11.97 7.48
C VAL A 124 -14.80 -11.96 6.23
N GLY A 125 -16.08 -11.82 6.48
CA GLY A 125 -17.19 -11.85 5.56
C GLY A 125 -16.85 -11.71 4.08
N ARG A 126 -17.21 -12.73 3.33
CA ARG A 126 -17.57 -12.78 1.89
C ARG A 126 -16.98 -11.70 0.95
N SER A 127 -15.87 -11.09 1.26
CA SER A 127 -15.15 -10.28 0.30
C SER A 127 -14.24 -11.21 -0.49
N SER A 128 -14.78 -11.76 -1.57
CA SER A 128 -14.08 -12.56 -2.57
C SER A 128 -12.90 -11.86 -3.25
N ARG A 129 -12.52 -10.68 -2.81
CA ARG A 129 -11.35 -9.93 -3.28
C ARG A 129 -10.02 -10.58 -2.88
N TYR A 130 -9.98 -11.35 -1.81
CA TYR A 130 -8.72 -11.92 -1.31
C TYR A 130 -8.28 -13.22 -2.02
N VAL A 131 -9.12 -13.80 -2.88
CA VAL A 131 -8.85 -15.12 -3.52
C VAL A 131 -9.12 -15.15 -5.02
N ARG A 132 -9.58 -14.06 -5.65
CA ARG A 132 -9.93 -14.03 -7.07
C ARG A 132 -9.29 -12.84 -7.81
N GLY A 133 -8.13 -13.08 -8.38
CA GLY A 133 -7.56 -12.26 -9.45
C GLY A 133 -6.57 -13.10 -10.24
N GLN A 134 -6.65 -13.09 -11.56
CA GLN A 134 -5.67 -13.78 -12.42
C GLN A 134 -4.27 -13.19 -12.31
N ASP A 135 -4.13 -12.05 -11.65
CA ASP A 135 -2.89 -11.27 -11.50
C ASP A 135 -2.35 -11.24 -10.05
N ASP A 136 -2.94 -12.04 -9.14
CA ASP A 136 -2.44 -12.10 -7.76
C ASP A 136 -1.10 -12.84 -7.71
N VAL A 137 -0.10 -12.25 -7.09
CA VAL A 137 1.26 -12.78 -6.91
C VAL A 137 1.28 -14.12 -6.13
N PHE A 138 0.15 -14.50 -5.53
CA PHE A 138 -0.04 -15.80 -4.85
C PHE A 138 -1.30 -16.50 -5.34
N GLN A 139 -1.12 -17.48 -6.23
CA GLN A 139 -2.14 -18.52 -6.45
C GLN A 139 -1.97 -19.60 -5.40
N ILE A 140 -2.99 -19.80 -4.57
CA ILE A 140 -3.06 -20.99 -3.72
C ILE A 140 -3.53 -22.14 -4.62
N PRO A 141 -2.76 -23.25 -4.76
CA PRO A 141 -3.18 -24.39 -5.55
C PRO A 141 -4.54 -24.92 -5.05
N GLU A 142 -5.44 -25.26 -5.99
CA GLU A 142 -6.68 -25.94 -5.67
C GLU A 142 -6.38 -27.24 -4.88
N GLY A 143 -6.95 -27.37 -3.67
CA GLY A 143 -6.71 -28.50 -2.78
C GLY A 143 -5.98 -28.17 -1.48
N MET A 144 -5.39 -26.98 -1.31
CA MET A 144 -4.82 -26.56 -0.03
C MET A 144 -5.80 -25.90 0.92
N VAL A 145 -7.03 -25.71 0.51
CA VAL A 145 -8.11 -25.14 1.34
C VAL A 145 -8.75 -26.29 2.11
N GLY A 146 -8.33 -26.51 3.36
CA GLY A 146 -8.97 -27.49 4.26
C GLY A 146 -8.05 -28.49 4.96
N GLY A 147 -6.75 -28.46 4.74
CA GLY A 147 -5.78 -29.32 5.41
C GLY A 147 -5.24 -28.71 6.71
N GLN A 148 -5.37 -29.45 7.82
CA GLN A 148 -4.67 -29.11 9.06
C GLN A 148 -3.16 -29.05 8.81
N GLY A 149 -2.51 -27.91 9.15
CA GLY A 149 -1.09 -27.91 9.42
C GLY A 149 -0.15 -27.24 8.42
N LEU A 150 -0.53 -26.13 7.77
CA LEU A 150 0.47 -25.28 7.16
C LEU A 150 1.29 -24.57 8.24
N ASN A 151 2.55 -24.99 8.38
CA ASN A 151 3.49 -24.39 9.33
C ASN A 151 4.06 -23.10 8.74
N PHE A 152 3.38 -21.97 8.98
CA PHE A 152 3.70 -20.66 8.45
C PHE A 152 5.08 -20.10 8.83
N ARG A 153 5.82 -20.74 9.74
CA ARG A 153 7.17 -20.31 10.14
C ARG A 153 8.18 -20.33 9.00
N ASN A 154 7.97 -21.14 7.97
CA ASN A 154 8.91 -21.26 6.84
C ASN A 154 8.64 -20.29 5.69
N ILE A 155 7.52 -19.56 5.69
CA ILE A 155 7.20 -18.58 4.64
C ILE A 155 7.76 -17.21 5.02
N GLN A 156 7.90 -16.90 6.30
CA GLN A 156 8.47 -15.64 6.79
C GLN A 156 9.97 -15.47 6.55
N SER A 157 10.70 -16.54 6.21
CA SER A 157 12.16 -16.47 6.13
C SER A 157 12.74 -16.12 4.75
N ARG A 158 11.92 -15.82 3.75
CA ARG A 158 12.37 -15.47 2.39
C ARG A 158 12.00 -14.10 1.88
N THR A 159 11.36 -13.27 2.69
CA THR A 159 10.90 -11.93 2.28
C THR A 159 11.27 -10.86 3.31
N THR A 160 12.47 -10.92 3.87
CA THR A 160 12.91 -9.98 4.90
C THR A 160 13.87 -8.92 4.39
N ASP A 161 13.75 -8.49 3.15
CA ASP A 161 14.36 -7.23 2.72
C ASP A 161 13.27 -6.17 2.47
N ASP A 162 12.35 -6.07 3.43
CA ASP A 162 11.38 -4.99 3.50
C ASP A 162 12.12 -3.70 3.88
N LEU A 163 12.57 -2.95 2.89
CA LEU A 163 12.83 -1.53 3.07
C LEU A 163 11.49 -0.84 3.28
N ILE A 164 11.08 -0.71 4.53
CA ILE A 164 9.98 0.18 4.92
C ILE A 164 10.47 1.60 4.67
N LEU A 165 9.93 2.22 3.64
CA LEU A 165 10.17 3.63 3.32
C LEU A 165 9.13 4.51 3.97
#